data_3c9edb40813f50ca2e0efbffaf7aab57
#
_entry.id   3c9edb40813f50ca2e0efbffaf7aab57
#
_cell.length_a   1.000
_cell.length_b   1.000
_cell.length_c   1.000
_cell.angle_alpha   90.00
_cell.angle_beta   90.00
_cell.angle_gamma   90.00
#
_symmetry.space_group_name_H-M   'P 1'
#
loop_
_entity.id
_entity.type
_entity.pdbx_description
1 polymer ?
#
loop_
_entity_poly.entity_id
_entity_poly.type
_entity_poly.pdbx_seq_one_letter_code
_entity_poly.pdbx_strand_id
1 'polypeptide(L)'
;MTFDKRYKFVFDNLRDSYGVRTVETHEVHAEKYAYQLHKIFLDNGYEGSILRLDDVYQCKRSHSLRKFKDFHDAEAVLVDWVEGKGKRKGTIGKFMAIDADGNKFGMPIMDNFKKLQTMFKEMQSWVGKEATFTYFERTKAGSYRHPLFKAIRDYE
;
A
#
# COMPACT_ATOMS: atom_id res chain seq x y z
N MET A 1 5.48 24.00 -17.19
CA MET A 1 5.44 24.63 -15.85
C MET A 1 5.79 23.55 -14.84
N THR A 2 6.77 23.82 -13.93
CA THR A 2 7.16 22.89 -12.87
C THR A 2 6.11 22.80 -11.78
N PHE A 3 6.27 21.87 -10.80
CA PHE A 3 5.30 21.71 -9.73
C PHE A 3 5.19 22.97 -8.88
N ASP A 4 6.30 23.55 -8.45
CA ASP A 4 6.30 24.76 -7.63
C ASP A 4 5.57 25.93 -8.31
N LYS A 5 5.84 26.17 -9.58
CA LYS A 5 5.15 27.22 -10.36
C LYS A 5 3.65 26.97 -10.47
N ARG A 6 3.20 25.71 -10.61
CA ARG A 6 1.77 25.36 -10.63
C ARG A 6 1.14 25.56 -9.27
N TYR A 7 1.81 25.11 -8.21
CA TYR A 7 1.32 25.26 -6.84
C TYR A 7 1.16 26.74 -6.48
N LYS A 8 2.19 27.54 -6.76
CA LYS A 8 2.15 28.98 -6.54
C LYS A 8 1.01 29.64 -7.31
N PHE A 9 0.81 29.28 -8.57
CA PHE A 9 -0.31 29.82 -9.36
C PHE A 9 -1.68 29.50 -8.70
N VAL A 10 -1.89 28.26 -8.25
CA VAL A 10 -3.13 27.86 -7.57
C VAL A 10 -3.27 28.60 -6.24
N PHE A 11 -2.20 28.70 -5.47
CA PHE A 11 -2.19 29.38 -4.18
C PHE A 11 -2.51 30.87 -4.31
N ASP A 12 -1.92 31.57 -5.28
CA ASP A 12 -2.07 33.00 -5.47
C ASP A 12 -3.44 33.38 -6.08
N ASN A 13 -4.02 32.51 -6.92
CA ASN A 13 -5.21 32.85 -7.72
C ASN A 13 -6.50 32.12 -7.32
N LEU A 14 -6.42 30.94 -6.71
CA LEU A 14 -7.57 30.08 -6.45
C LEU A 14 -7.74 29.72 -4.97
N ARG A 15 -6.80 30.09 -4.12
CA ARG A 15 -6.86 29.81 -2.70
C ARG A 15 -8.12 30.41 -2.08
N ASP A 16 -8.83 29.58 -1.32
CA ASP A 16 -10.03 29.96 -0.57
C ASP A 16 -11.19 30.56 -1.43
N SER A 17 -11.13 30.35 -2.74
CA SER A 17 -12.18 30.78 -3.66
C SER A 17 -13.09 29.60 -4.08
N TYR A 18 -14.40 29.85 -4.12
CA TYR A 18 -15.41 28.90 -4.64
C TYR A 18 -15.31 27.46 -4.09
N GLY A 19 -14.93 27.31 -2.81
CA GLY A 19 -14.79 25.98 -2.19
C GLY A 19 -13.48 25.24 -2.57
N VAL A 20 -12.56 25.89 -3.26
CA VAL A 20 -11.23 25.35 -3.55
C VAL A 20 -10.31 25.60 -2.35
N ARG A 21 -9.70 24.53 -1.83
CA ARG A 21 -8.64 24.61 -0.82
C ARG A 21 -7.33 24.07 -1.39
N THR A 22 -6.26 24.80 -1.18
CA THR A 22 -4.92 24.29 -1.47
C THR A 22 -4.53 23.24 -0.45
N VAL A 23 -3.96 22.14 -0.91
CA VAL A 23 -3.39 21.12 -0.02
C VAL A 23 -2.14 21.68 0.64
N GLU A 24 -2.01 21.47 1.95
CA GLU A 24 -0.82 21.84 2.69
C GLU A 24 0.43 21.24 2.05
N THR A 25 1.41 22.08 1.74
CA THR A 25 2.60 21.69 0.99
C THR A 25 3.83 22.39 1.57
N HIS A 26 4.86 21.61 1.85
CA HIS A 26 6.13 22.08 2.39
C HIS A 26 7.28 21.68 1.49
N GLU A 27 8.25 22.56 1.35
CA GLU A 27 9.51 22.23 0.70
C GLU A 27 10.41 21.47 1.69
N VAL A 28 11.03 20.38 1.22
CA VAL A 28 11.92 19.55 2.04
C VAL A 28 13.24 19.31 1.31
N HIS A 29 14.36 19.55 2.01
CA HIS A 29 15.71 19.41 1.46
C HIS A 29 16.43 18.16 1.96
N ALA A 30 15.83 17.41 2.90
CA ALA A 30 16.41 16.18 3.43
C ALA A 30 15.32 15.16 3.78
N GLU A 31 15.65 13.89 3.60
CA GLU A 31 14.75 12.77 3.88
C GLU A 31 14.19 12.80 5.32
N LYS A 32 15.02 13.13 6.30
CA LYS A 32 14.63 13.26 7.70
C LYS A 32 13.41 14.19 7.88
N TYR A 33 13.39 15.32 7.19
CA TYR A 33 12.29 16.27 7.28
C TYR A 33 11.03 15.78 6.58
N ALA A 34 11.18 15.01 5.50
CA ALA A 34 10.05 14.37 4.84
C ALA A 34 9.35 13.37 5.77
N TYR A 35 10.09 12.56 6.53
CA TYR A 35 9.54 11.65 7.54
C TYR A 35 8.89 12.38 8.71
N GLN A 36 9.48 13.48 9.18
CA GLN A 36 8.88 14.28 10.25
C GLN A 36 7.54 14.88 9.83
N LEU A 37 7.46 15.46 8.64
CA LEU A 37 6.22 16.01 8.10
C LEU A 37 5.19 14.92 7.83
N HIS A 38 5.62 13.76 7.33
CA HIS A 38 4.73 12.62 7.13
C HIS A 38 4.03 12.22 8.45
N LYS A 39 4.81 12.12 9.53
CA LYS A 39 4.25 11.82 10.86
C LYS A 39 3.25 12.89 11.32
N ILE A 40 3.58 14.17 11.17
CA ILE A 40 2.68 15.28 11.50
C ILE A 40 1.37 15.17 10.70
N PHE A 41 1.44 14.84 9.41
CA PHE A 41 0.24 14.65 8.60
C PHE A 41 -0.61 13.47 9.08
N LEU A 42 0.00 12.34 9.44
CA LEU A 42 -0.73 11.21 10.02
C LEU A 42 -1.40 11.58 11.36
N ASP A 43 -0.69 12.28 12.23
CA ASP A 43 -1.22 12.76 13.53
C ASP A 43 -2.39 13.74 13.33
N ASN A 44 -2.41 14.49 12.24
CA ASN A 44 -3.51 15.39 11.83
C ASN A 44 -4.65 14.66 11.08
N GLY A 45 -4.60 13.33 10.97
CA GLY A 45 -5.66 12.52 10.36
C GLY A 45 -5.60 12.40 8.84
N TYR A 46 -4.51 12.80 8.19
CA TYR A 46 -4.30 12.50 6.77
C TYR A 46 -3.95 11.03 6.57
N GLU A 47 -4.35 10.48 5.43
CA GLU A 47 -4.07 9.09 5.03
C GLU A 47 -2.57 8.83 4.77
N GLY A 48 -1.79 9.87 4.56
CA GLY A 48 -0.38 9.84 4.23
C GLY A 48 0.04 11.11 3.53
N SER A 49 1.22 11.11 2.93
CA SER A 49 1.78 12.25 2.20
C SER A 49 2.15 11.90 0.76
N ILE A 50 2.35 12.93 -0.05
CA ILE A 50 2.81 12.78 -1.43
C ILE A 50 4.11 13.60 -1.56
N LEU A 51 5.21 12.90 -1.86
CA LEU A 51 6.46 13.55 -2.24
C LEU A 51 6.43 13.88 -3.73
N ARG A 52 6.79 15.11 -4.06
CA ARG A 52 6.89 15.57 -5.44
C ARG A 52 8.26 16.20 -5.68
N LEU A 53 8.85 15.87 -6.82
CA LEU A 53 9.98 16.66 -7.35
C LEU A 53 9.42 17.91 -8.05
N ASP A 54 10.22 19.00 -8.05
CA ASP A 54 9.90 20.20 -8.83
C ASP A 54 10.14 19.96 -10.31
N ASP A 55 9.33 19.13 -10.93
CA ASP A 55 9.41 18.70 -12.31
C ASP A 55 8.18 19.13 -13.12
N VAL A 56 8.31 19.11 -14.44
CA VAL A 56 7.18 19.42 -15.33
C VAL A 56 6.10 18.37 -15.23
N TYR A 57 4.85 18.79 -15.43
CA TYR A 57 3.72 17.86 -15.43
C TYR A 57 3.84 16.84 -16.56
N GLN A 58 3.63 15.57 -16.19
CA GLN A 58 3.63 14.45 -17.14
C GLN A 58 2.28 13.74 -17.08
N CYS A 59 1.60 13.60 -18.25
CA CYS A 59 0.33 12.88 -18.38
C CYS A 59 0.51 11.34 -18.34
N LYS A 60 1.42 10.84 -17.49
CA LYS A 60 1.73 9.41 -17.32
C LYS A 60 2.24 9.15 -15.91
N ARG A 61 2.39 7.87 -15.54
CA ARG A 61 3.10 7.50 -14.31
C ARG A 61 4.53 8.03 -14.35
N SER A 62 4.94 8.73 -13.31
CA SER A 62 6.26 9.34 -13.19
C SER A 62 6.84 9.09 -11.81
N HIS A 63 8.17 8.98 -11.73
CA HIS A 63 8.90 8.94 -10.47
C HIS A 63 8.92 10.29 -9.73
N SER A 64 8.53 11.37 -10.42
CA SER A 64 8.42 12.71 -9.81
C SER A 64 7.27 12.85 -8.82
N LEU A 65 6.42 11.82 -8.68
CA LEU A 65 5.34 11.75 -7.69
C LEU A 65 5.40 10.39 -6.99
N ARG A 66 5.58 10.41 -5.67
CA ARG A 66 5.60 9.22 -4.83
C ARG A 66 4.61 9.36 -3.69
N LYS A 67 3.77 8.36 -3.52
CA LYS A 67 2.88 8.25 -2.35
C LYS A 67 3.67 7.67 -1.19
N PHE A 68 3.55 8.32 -0.05
CA PHE A 68 4.16 7.91 1.19
C PHE A 68 3.05 7.54 2.17
N LYS A 69 2.96 6.25 2.51
CA LYS A 69 1.92 5.67 3.36
C LYS A 69 2.53 4.61 4.24
N ASP A 70 2.06 4.53 5.47
CA ASP A 70 2.44 3.47 6.38
C ASP A 70 1.59 2.22 6.14
N PHE A 71 2.21 1.07 6.34
CA PHE A 71 1.57 -0.23 6.32
C PHE A 71 1.79 -0.89 7.68
N HIS A 72 0.77 -1.62 8.12
CA HIS A 72 0.80 -2.39 9.36
C HIS A 72 1.02 -3.86 9.03
N ASP A 73 1.69 -4.57 9.93
CA ASP A 73 1.81 -6.03 9.87
C ASP A 73 0.75 -6.65 10.80
N ALA A 74 0.20 -7.78 10.38
CA ALA A 74 -0.63 -8.64 11.21
C ALA A 74 -0.47 -10.10 10.79
N GLU A 75 -1.11 -10.99 11.52
CA GLU A 75 -1.00 -12.43 11.36
C GLU A 75 -2.36 -13.06 11.14
N ALA A 76 -2.39 -14.13 10.34
CA ALA A 76 -3.59 -14.89 10.10
C ALA A 76 -3.26 -16.33 9.69
N VAL A 77 -4.14 -17.26 9.99
CA VAL A 77 -4.01 -18.67 9.61
C VAL A 77 -4.47 -18.86 8.18
N LEU A 78 -3.65 -19.48 7.36
CA LEU A 78 -3.97 -19.85 5.98
C LEU A 78 -4.97 -21.00 5.97
N VAL A 79 -6.09 -20.83 5.28
CA VAL A 79 -7.16 -21.86 5.23
C VAL A 79 -7.41 -22.39 3.83
N ASP A 80 -6.98 -21.67 2.80
CA ASP A 80 -7.21 -22.04 1.40
C ASP A 80 -6.32 -21.20 0.48
N TRP A 81 -6.36 -21.45 -0.83
CA TRP A 81 -5.65 -20.67 -1.85
C TRP A 81 -6.51 -20.51 -3.10
N VAL A 82 -6.12 -19.57 -3.95
CA VAL A 82 -6.72 -19.38 -5.28
C VAL A 82 -5.62 -19.31 -6.32
N GLU A 83 -5.78 -20.08 -7.38
CA GLU A 83 -4.86 -20.06 -8.53
C GLU A 83 -4.85 -18.69 -9.23
N GLY A 84 -3.71 -18.31 -9.77
CA GLY A 84 -3.55 -17.12 -10.59
C GLY A 84 -4.35 -17.23 -11.89
N LYS A 85 -4.85 -16.11 -12.42
CA LYS A 85 -5.64 -16.05 -13.65
C LYS A 85 -4.82 -15.55 -14.83
N GLY A 86 -5.22 -15.97 -16.06
CA GLY A 86 -4.62 -15.53 -17.31
C GLY A 86 -3.14 -15.90 -17.39
N LYS A 87 -2.25 -14.93 -17.56
CA LYS A 87 -0.79 -15.15 -17.64
C LYS A 87 -0.17 -15.75 -16.38
N ARG A 88 -0.90 -15.77 -15.26
CA ARG A 88 -0.48 -16.36 -13.98
C ARG A 88 -1.08 -17.72 -13.70
N LYS A 89 -1.73 -18.36 -14.69
CA LYS A 89 -2.19 -19.74 -14.55
C LYS A 89 -1.02 -20.68 -14.21
N GLY A 90 -1.23 -21.65 -13.33
CA GLY A 90 -0.17 -22.54 -12.81
C GLY A 90 0.68 -21.89 -11.71
N THR A 91 0.24 -20.75 -11.15
CA THR A 91 0.88 -20.10 -10.00
C THR A 91 -0.14 -19.84 -8.91
N ILE A 92 0.34 -19.62 -7.68
CA ILE A 92 -0.53 -19.16 -6.62
C ILE A 92 -0.88 -17.68 -6.84
N GLY A 93 -2.17 -17.35 -6.83
CA GLY A 93 -2.66 -15.98 -7.00
C GLY A 93 -2.85 -15.26 -5.67
N LYS A 94 -3.46 -15.94 -4.71
CA LYS A 94 -3.66 -15.44 -3.34
C LYS A 94 -3.89 -16.58 -2.36
N PHE A 95 -3.55 -16.37 -1.11
CA PHE A 95 -4.04 -17.18 0.00
C PHE A 95 -5.38 -16.64 0.53
N MET A 96 -6.20 -17.55 1.02
CA MET A 96 -7.36 -17.23 1.87
C MET A 96 -6.95 -17.47 3.31
N ALA A 97 -7.21 -16.53 4.19
CA ALA A 97 -6.81 -16.58 5.59
C ALA A 97 -7.95 -16.18 6.53
N ILE A 98 -7.80 -16.59 7.78
CA ILE A 98 -8.69 -16.19 8.88
C ILE A 98 -7.83 -15.55 9.96
N ASP A 99 -8.19 -14.33 10.38
CA ASP A 99 -7.53 -13.64 11.49
C ASP A 99 -8.03 -14.12 12.86
N ALA A 100 -7.42 -13.60 13.92
CA ALA A 100 -7.80 -13.93 15.31
C ALA A 100 -9.25 -13.56 15.66
N ASP A 101 -9.85 -12.61 14.94
CA ASP A 101 -11.24 -12.19 15.12
C ASP A 101 -12.23 -13.07 14.32
N GLY A 102 -11.73 -14.05 13.55
CA GLY A 102 -12.53 -14.94 12.70
C GLY A 102 -12.90 -14.36 11.33
N ASN A 103 -12.34 -13.22 10.93
CA ASN A 103 -12.62 -12.62 9.63
C ASN A 103 -11.87 -13.37 8.53
N LYS A 104 -12.59 -13.86 7.52
CA LYS A 104 -12.01 -14.51 6.36
C LYS A 104 -11.72 -13.49 5.25
N PHE A 105 -10.49 -13.47 4.75
CA PHE A 105 -10.08 -12.55 3.68
C PHE A 105 -9.04 -13.18 2.77
N GLY A 106 -8.78 -12.54 1.63
CA GLY A 106 -7.78 -13.00 0.66
C GLY A 106 -6.53 -12.12 0.69
N MET A 107 -5.36 -12.76 0.74
CA MET A 107 -4.05 -12.11 0.68
C MET A 107 -3.39 -12.39 -0.67
N PRO A 108 -3.39 -11.46 -1.62
CA PRO A 108 -2.58 -11.56 -2.84
C PRO A 108 -1.10 -11.74 -2.50
N ILE A 109 -0.38 -12.41 -3.38
CA ILE A 109 1.07 -12.64 -3.25
C ILE A 109 1.77 -11.91 -4.39
N MET A 110 2.79 -11.12 -4.05
CA MET A 110 3.62 -10.42 -5.04
C MET A 110 5.03 -10.98 -4.99
N ASP A 111 5.34 -11.82 -5.97
CA ASP A 111 6.68 -12.39 -6.13
C ASP A 111 6.94 -12.70 -7.61
N ASN A 112 8.14 -13.16 -7.95
CA ASN A 112 8.45 -13.58 -9.31
C ASN A 112 7.70 -14.87 -9.68
N PHE A 113 7.49 -15.06 -10.97
CA PHE A 113 6.68 -16.16 -11.51
C PHE A 113 7.16 -17.54 -11.04
N LYS A 114 8.48 -17.76 -11.04
CA LYS A 114 9.08 -19.05 -10.66
C LYS A 114 8.78 -19.40 -9.19
N LYS A 115 8.91 -18.43 -8.28
CA LYS A 115 8.61 -18.61 -6.86
C LYS A 115 7.12 -18.87 -6.64
N LEU A 116 6.24 -18.14 -7.32
CA LEU A 116 4.79 -18.36 -7.27
C LEU A 116 4.39 -19.74 -7.80
N GLN A 117 5.10 -20.28 -8.81
CA GLN A 117 4.93 -21.66 -9.28
C GLN A 117 5.35 -22.71 -8.25
N THR A 118 6.50 -22.50 -7.59
CA THR A 118 6.97 -23.40 -6.53
C THR A 118 5.96 -23.41 -5.38
N MET A 119 5.54 -22.26 -4.91
CA MET A 119 4.51 -22.13 -3.86
C MET A 119 3.18 -22.80 -4.27
N PHE A 120 2.80 -22.75 -5.53
CA PHE A 120 1.60 -23.40 -6.03
C PHE A 120 1.70 -24.94 -5.98
N LYS A 121 2.86 -25.50 -6.26
CA LYS A 121 3.09 -26.96 -6.14
C LYS A 121 3.02 -27.45 -4.68
N GLU A 122 3.40 -26.60 -3.75
CA GLU A 122 3.47 -26.86 -2.32
C GLU A 122 2.25 -26.36 -1.55
N MET A 123 1.21 -25.89 -2.24
CA MET A 123 0.07 -25.16 -1.67
C MET A 123 -0.61 -25.88 -0.51
N GLN A 124 -0.68 -27.21 -0.54
CA GLN A 124 -1.27 -28.03 0.54
C GLN A 124 -0.47 -27.92 1.85
N SER A 125 0.84 -27.78 1.77
CA SER A 125 1.70 -27.65 2.96
C SER A 125 1.59 -26.30 3.66
N TRP A 126 0.97 -25.31 3.00
CA TRP A 126 0.78 -23.98 3.55
C TRP A 126 -0.52 -23.83 4.34
N VAL A 127 -1.52 -24.67 4.07
CA VAL A 127 -2.82 -24.63 4.78
C VAL A 127 -2.62 -25.04 6.24
N GLY A 128 -3.19 -24.28 7.15
CA GLY A 128 -3.04 -24.43 8.59
C GLY A 128 -1.85 -23.69 9.20
N LYS A 129 -0.94 -23.18 8.37
CA LYS A 129 0.19 -22.38 8.87
C LYS A 129 -0.22 -20.94 9.13
N GLU A 130 0.45 -20.30 10.09
CA GLU A 130 0.33 -18.88 10.34
C GLU A 130 1.19 -18.08 9.36
N ALA A 131 0.65 -16.99 8.84
CA ALA A 131 1.34 -16.11 7.90
C ALA A 131 1.27 -14.66 8.36
N THR A 132 2.38 -13.95 8.21
CA THR A 132 2.42 -12.50 8.35
C THR A 132 1.98 -11.86 7.03
N PHE A 133 1.16 -10.84 7.13
CA PHE A 133 0.74 -10.02 5.99
C PHE A 133 0.81 -8.54 6.34
N THR A 134 0.99 -7.71 5.31
CA THR A 134 0.90 -6.25 5.46
C THR A 134 -0.49 -5.78 5.04
N TYR A 135 -0.98 -4.72 5.65
CA TYR A 135 -2.22 -4.05 5.25
C TYR A 135 -2.12 -2.55 5.50
N PHE A 136 -2.98 -1.78 4.83
CA PHE A 136 -2.96 -0.33 4.95
C PHE A 136 -3.79 0.14 6.16
N GLU A 137 -5.06 -0.29 6.24
CA GLU A 137 -5.96 0.05 7.33
C GLU A 137 -7.07 -1.01 7.48
N ARG A 138 -7.79 -0.99 8.59
CA ARG A 138 -9.04 -1.74 8.73
C ARG A 138 -10.24 -0.87 8.34
N THR A 139 -11.18 -1.44 7.63
CA THR A 139 -12.50 -0.81 7.36
C THR A 139 -13.35 -0.82 8.62
N LYS A 140 -14.42 -0.02 8.64
CA LYS A 140 -15.41 -0.03 9.74
C LYS A 140 -16.05 -1.41 9.95
N ALA A 141 -16.10 -2.25 8.92
CA ALA A 141 -16.60 -3.63 8.98
C ALA A 141 -15.53 -4.65 9.40
N GLY A 142 -14.33 -4.21 9.84
CA GLY A 142 -13.24 -5.09 10.29
C GLY A 142 -12.40 -5.71 9.18
N SER A 143 -12.73 -5.50 7.91
CA SER A 143 -11.94 -6.02 6.78
C SER A 143 -10.63 -5.25 6.59
N TYR A 144 -9.64 -5.92 6.01
CA TYR A 144 -8.35 -5.32 5.68
C TYR A 144 -8.36 -4.63 4.31
N ARG A 145 -7.81 -3.42 4.22
CA ARG A 145 -7.53 -2.75 2.95
C ARG A 145 -6.13 -3.11 2.46
N HIS A 146 -6.04 -3.56 1.21
CA HIS A 146 -4.80 -3.94 0.54
C HIS A 146 -3.96 -4.96 1.33
N PRO A 147 -4.58 -6.05 1.85
CA PRO A 147 -3.80 -7.10 2.50
C PRO A 147 -2.87 -7.74 1.49
N LEU A 148 -1.60 -7.93 1.88
CA LEU A 148 -0.58 -8.53 1.03
C LEU A 148 0.22 -9.54 1.83
N PHE A 149 0.32 -10.78 1.34
CA PHE A 149 1.13 -11.82 1.96
C PHE A 149 2.60 -11.37 2.03
N LYS A 150 3.23 -11.58 3.17
CA LYS A 150 4.63 -11.23 3.43
C LYS A 150 5.50 -12.47 3.63
N ALA A 151 5.16 -13.31 4.57
CA ALA A 151 5.92 -14.53 4.91
C ALA A 151 5.06 -15.53 5.68
N ILE A 152 5.47 -16.81 5.65
CA ILE A 152 5.01 -17.81 6.62
C ILE A 152 5.79 -17.60 7.91
N ARG A 153 5.13 -17.76 9.04
CA ARG A 153 5.80 -17.90 10.33
C ARG A 153 6.18 -19.36 10.54
N ASP A 154 7.45 -19.64 10.45
CA ASP A 154 8.02 -20.89 10.95
C ASP A 154 8.52 -20.62 12.37
N TYR A 155 7.74 -21.03 13.36
CA TYR A 155 8.25 -21.15 14.72
C TYR A 155 8.98 -22.51 14.80
N GLU A 156 10.29 -22.48 14.83
CA GLU A 156 11.06 -23.56 15.42
C GLU A 156 11.05 -23.43 16.94
#